data_fe1846f9bff8c0290c149663ea50db49
#
_entry.id   fe1846f9bff8c0290c149663ea50db49
#
_cell.length_a   1.000
_cell.length_b   1.000
_cell.length_c   1.000
_cell.angle_alpha   90.00
_cell.angle_beta   90.00
_cell.angle_gamma   90.00
#
_symmetry.space_group_name_H-M   'P 1'
#
loop_
_entity.id
_entity.type
_entity.pdbx_description
1 polymer ?
#
loop_
_entity_poly.entity_id
_entity_poly.type
_entity_poly.pdbx_seq_one_letter_code
_entity_poly.pdbx_strand_id
1 'polypeptide(L)'
;MRVKIISDSTCDLSPALLKRYDIAVTPLCVIKDGKDLHDGVDITPADIFAHVDGGGDLCSTSAVSQYEYGEMFARYANEYDAVVQITIGANFSCCYQNACAAAQEYENVFVVDSENLSTGQGLLVVAAAKLAEQGLSGAEIAERVRPLAPKVEASCLSERLDYMRQGGRCSAVAALGPHPLPLKPSIEVRNGQMGLGQK
;
A
#
# COMPACT_ATOMS: atom_id res chain seq x y z
N MET A 1 -10.04 15.19 -19.31
CA MET A 1 -10.75 14.32 -18.33
C MET A 1 -10.17 14.57 -16.97
N ARG A 2 -11.01 14.61 -15.93
CA ARG A 2 -10.57 14.72 -14.53
C ARG A 2 -10.54 13.32 -13.93
N VAL A 3 -9.35 12.81 -13.68
CA VAL A 3 -9.18 11.48 -13.08
C VAL A 3 -8.66 11.62 -11.66
N LYS A 4 -9.33 10.99 -10.69
CA LYS A 4 -8.86 10.92 -9.31
C LYS A 4 -7.97 9.70 -9.12
N ILE A 5 -6.77 9.92 -8.62
CA ILE A 5 -5.87 8.85 -8.21
C ILE A 5 -6.02 8.63 -6.71
N ILE A 6 -6.21 7.38 -6.32
CA ILE A 6 -6.34 6.95 -4.93
C ILE A 6 -5.32 5.83 -4.67
N SER A 7 -4.78 5.78 -3.48
CA SER A 7 -3.92 4.68 -3.04
C SER A 7 -4.18 4.33 -1.59
N ASP A 8 -3.76 3.16 -1.17
CA ASP A 8 -3.72 2.81 0.26
C ASP A 8 -2.60 3.59 0.96
N SER A 9 -2.70 3.75 2.28
CA SER A 9 -1.69 4.45 3.08
C SER A 9 -0.29 3.82 2.97
N THR A 10 -0.23 2.53 2.62
CA THR A 10 1.02 1.79 2.38
C THR A 10 1.85 2.30 1.19
N CYS A 11 1.39 3.28 0.42
CA CYS A 11 2.19 3.89 -0.66
C CYS A 11 3.34 4.76 -0.14
N ASP A 12 3.34 5.12 1.15
CA ASP A 12 4.38 5.90 1.83
C ASP A 12 4.78 7.21 1.10
N LEU A 13 3.84 7.80 0.37
CA LEU A 13 4.08 9.07 -0.29
C LEU A 13 4.09 10.22 0.73
N SER A 14 5.05 11.12 0.57
CA SER A 14 5.12 12.30 1.41
C SER A 14 3.87 13.19 1.24
N PRO A 15 3.48 13.94 2.28
CA PRO A 15 2.36 14.90 2.18
C PRO A 15 2.52 15.89 1.03
N ALA A 16 3.77 16.25 0.70
CA ALA A 16 4.07 17.13 -0.42
C ALA A 16 3.69 16.51 -1.78
N LEU A 17 3.98 15.21 -1.98
CA LEU A 17 3.62 14.49 -3.21
C LEU A 17 2.11 14.25 -3.28
N LEU A 18 1.47 13.85 -2.18
CA LEU A 18 0.02 13.67 -2.11
C LEU A 18 -0.71 14.98 -2.51
N LYS A 19 -0.27 16.10 -1.95
CA LYS A 19 -0.83 17.42 -2.27
C LYS A 19 -0.51 17.85 -3.71
N ARG A 20 0.72 17.63 -4.19
CA ARG A 20 1.17 18.04 -5.54
C ARG A 20 0.34 17.39 -6.65
N TYR A 21 -0.01 16.13 -6.47
CA TYR A 21 -0.73 15.34 -7.45
C TYR A 21 -2.20 15.11 -7.11
N ASP A 22 -2.72 15.76 -6.07
CA ASP A 22 -4.11 15.58 -5.60
C ASP A 22 -4.48 14.10 -5.39
N ILE A 23 -3.56 13.32 -4.79
CA ILE A 23 -3.76 11.90 -4.51
C ILE A 23 -4.56 11.77 -3.21
N ALA A 24 -5.65 10.99 -3.23
CA ALA A 24 -6.37 10.59 -2.04
C ALA A 24 -5.77 9.30 -1.46
N VAL A 25 -5.86 9.16 -0.14
CA VAL A 25 -5.32 7.99 0.56
C VAL A 25 -6.44 7.30 1.33
N THR A 26 -6.55 5.98 1.14
CA THR A 26 -7.40 5.10 1.94
C THR A 26 -6.53 4.51 3.05
N PRO A 27 -6.76 4.85 4.32
CA PRO A 27 -5.92 4.37 5.41
C PRO A 27 -6.14 2.87 5.66
N LEU A 28 -5.05 2.12 5.88
CA LEU A 28 -5.16 0.77 6.43
C LEU A 28 -5.56 0.84 7.91
N CYS A 29 -6.13 -0.25 8.39
CA CYS A 29 -6.42 -0.40 9.81
C CYS A 29 -5.20 -0.98 10.55
N VAL A 30 -4.81 -0.34 11.64
CA VAL A 30 -3.83 -0.81 12.62
C VAL A 30 -4.55 -1.18 13.91
N ILE A 31 -4.39 -2.41 14.35
CA ILE A 31 -5.01 -2.91 15.57
C ILE A 31 -4.00 -2.81 16.71
N LYS A 32 -4.30 -1.95 17.67
CA LYS A 32 -3.49 -1.72 18.86
C LYS A 32 -4.35 -1.88 20.11
N ASP A 33 -3.95 -2.75 21.02
CA ASP A 33 -4.68 -3.03 22.28
C ASP A 33 -6.18 -3.35 22.03
N GLY A 34 -6.47 -4.09 20.95
CA GLY A 34 -7.83 -4.46 20.55
C GLY A 34 -8.68 -3.31 19.99
N LYS A 35 -8.06 -2.17 19.62
CA LYS A 35 -8.71 -1.03 18.99
C LYS A 35 -8.28 -0.89 17.56
N ASP A 36 -9.24 -0.64 16.68
CA ASP A 36 -9.00 -0.34 15.29
C ASP A 36 -8.67 1.16 15.14
N LEU A 37 -7.52 1.45 14.53
CA LEU A 37 -6.99 2.79 14.29
C LEU A 37 -6.58 2.93 12.83
N HIS A 38 -6.82 4.09 12.24
CA HIS A 38 -6.47 4.37 10.84
C HIS A 38 -5.03 4.85 10.71
N ASP A 39 -4.24 4.17 9.89
CA ASP A 39 -2.85 4.50 9.61
C ASP A 39 -2.69 5.91 9.03
N GLY A 40 -1.83 6.69 9.67
CA GLY A 40 -1.57 8.09 9.30
C GLY A 40 -2.68 9.09 9.69
N VAL A 41 -3.77 8.62 10.33
CA VAL A 41 -4.88 9.46 10.82
C VAL A 41 -4.97 9.40 12.35
N ASP A 42 -5.20 8.22 12.90
CA ASP A 42 -5.37 7.98 14.33
C ASP A 42 -4.08 7.49 14.99
N ILE A 43 -3.16 6.94 14.22
CA ILE A 43 -1.90 6.36 14.69
C ILE A 43 -0.78 6.61 13.67
N THR A 44 0.42 6.83 14.17
CA THR A 44 1.63 7.03 13.38
C THR A 44 2.67 5.95 13.68
N PRO A 45 3.69 5.74 12.82
CA PRO A 45 4.81 4.85 13.14
C PRO A 45 5.49 5.16 14.48
N ALA A 46 5.60 6.45 14.85
CA ALA A 46 6.18 6.87 16.13
C ALA A 46 5.36 6.37 17.31
N ASP A 47 4.02 6.39 17.21
CA ASP A 47 3.13 5.87 18.25
C ASP A 47 3.27 4.36 18.41
N ILE A 48 3.44 3.62 17.28
CA ILE A 48 3.67 2.17 17.28
C ILE A 48 4.99 1.85 17.98
N PHE A 49 6.07 2.54 17.62
CA PHE A 49 7.37 2.32 18.24
C PHE A 49 7.36 2.67 19.73
N ALA A 50 6.78 3.80 20.12
CA ALA A 50 6.65 4.18 21.52
C ALA A 50 5.85 3.16 22.35
N HIS A 51 4.79 2.59 21.78
CA HIS A 51 3.99 1.53 22.41
C HIS A 51 4.81 0.27 22.66
N VAL A 52 5.52 -0.21 21.66
CA VAL A 52 6.33 -1.45 21.76
C VAL A 52 7.54 -1.24 22.67
N ASP A 53 8.23 -0.10 22.57
CA ASP A 53 9.38 0.24 23.43
C ASP A 53 8.95 0.43 24.89
N GLY A 54 7.69 0.81 25.12
CA GLY A 54 7.05 0.86 26.43
C GLY A 54 6.62 -0.50 27.00
N GLY A 55 6.88 -1.60 26.27
CA GLY A 55 6.54 -2.97 26.69
C GLY A 55 5.16 -3.45 26.23
N GLY A 56 4.49 -2.71 25.34
CA GLY A 56 3.24 -3.15 24.71
C GLY A 56 3.48 -4.23 23.64
N ASP A 57 2.43 -4.95 23.31
CA ASP A 57 2.46 -5.96 22.25
C ASP A 57 2.62 -5.31 20.86
N LEU A 58 3.20 -6.07 19.92
CA LEU A 58 3.27 -5.64 18.52
C LEU A 58 1.87 -5.47 17.94
N CYS A 59 1.62 -4.31 17.33
CA CYS A 59 0.38 -4.03 16.61
C CYS A 59 0.20 -5.01 15.44
N SER A 60 -1.04 -5.37 15.16
CA SER A 60 -1.41 -6.09 13.94
C SER A 60 -2.12 -5.15 12.95
N THR A 61 -2.38 -5.64 11.74
CA THR A 61 -3.05 -4.84 10.71
C THR A 61 -4.18 -5.64 10.07
N SER A 62 -5.22 -4.94 9.62
CA SER A 62 -6.22 -5.51 8.73
C SER A 62 -6.28 -4.76 7.39
N ALA A 63 -6.75 -5.47 6.37
CA ALA A 63 -6.99 -4.87 5.06
C ALA A 63 -8.14 -3.85 5.16
N VAL A 64 -8.10 -2.84 4.31
CA VAL A 64 -9.25 -1.97 4.05
C VAL A 64 -10.43 -2.84 3.60
N SER A 65 -11.58 -2.66 4.20
CA SER A 65 -12.78 -3.43 3.88
C SER A 65 -13.41 -3.00 2.54
N GLN A 66 -14.25 -3.86 1.97
CA GLN A 66 -15.04 -3.51 0.79
C GLN A 66 -15.93 -2.28 1.07
N TYR A 67 -16.48 -2.16 2.29
CA TYR A 67 -17.31 -1.02 2.68
C TYR A 67 -16.52 0.30 2.65
N GLU A 68 -15.34 0.35 3.25
CA GLU A 68 -14.48 1.55 3.27
C GLU A 68 -14.03 1.97 1.87
N TYR A 69 -13.70 0.99 0.99
CA TYR A 69 -13.47 1.30 -0.42
C TYR A 69 -14.71 1.85 -1.12
N GLY A 70 -15.88 1.29 -0.84
CA GLY A 70 -17.17 1.79 -1.37
C GLY A 70 -17.42 3.24 -0.97
N GLU A 71 -17.23 3.61 0.29
CA GLU A 71 -17.33 4.99 0.77
C GLU A 71 -16.33 5.93 0.05
N MET A 72 -15.10 5.45 -0.15
CA MET A 72 -14.08 6.21 -0.86
C MET A 72 -14.45 6.41 -2.34
N PHE A 73 -14.94 5.37 -3.01
CA PHE A 73 -15.37 5.45 -4.41
C PHE A 73 -16.62 6.32 -4.57
N ALA A 74 -17.62 6.18 -3.69
CA ALA A 74 -18.82 7.02 -3.70
C ALA A 74 -18.48 8.51 -3.63
N ARG A 75 -17.47 8.87 -2.85
CA ARG A 75 -17.00 10.25 -2.69
C ARG A 75 -16.46 10.85 -3.98
N TYR A 76 -15.78 10.07 -4.82
CA TYR A 76 -15.06 10.60 -5.98
C TYR A 76 -15.68 10.20 -7.33
N ALA A 77 -16.36 9.06 -7.44
CA ALA A 77 -16.89 8.59 -8.72
C ALA A 77 -17.93 9.52 -9.35
N ASN A 78 -18.66 10.30 -8.51
CA ASN A 78 -19.64 11.28 -8.99
C ASN A 78 -19.01 12.64 -9.35
N GLU A 79 -17.82 12.94 -8.85
CA GLU A 79 -17.15 14.24 -9.05
C GLU A 79 -16.10 14.22 -10.15
N TYR A 80 -15.58 13.03 -10.47
CA TYR A 80 -14.52 12.83 -11.44
C TYR A 80 -15.00 11.95 -12.59
N ASP A 81 -14.44 12.18 -13.76
CA ASP A 81 -14.75 11.36 -14.94
C ASP A 81 -14.30 9.89 -14.75
N ALA A 82 -13.27 9.68 -13.95
CA ALA A 82 -12.82 8.36 -13.54
C ALA A 82 -12.04 8.39 -12.21
N VAL A 83 -11.98 7.24 -11.56
CA VAL A 83 -11.16 6.96 -10.36
C VAL A 83 -10.21 5.81 -10.68
N VAL A 84 -8.94 5.97 -10.34
CA VAL A 84 -7.94 4.88 -10.42
C VAL A 84 -7.41 4.62 -9.02
N GLN A 85 -7.74 3.45 -8.47
CA GLN A 85 -7.26 2.97 -7.18
C GLN A 85 -6.03 2.09 -7.40
N ILE A 86 -4.91 2.40 -6.75
CA ILE A 86 -3.70 1.56 -6.74
C ILE A 86 -3.53 1.03 -5.33
N THR A 87 -3.61 -0.29 -5.18
CA THR A 87 -3.57 -0.97 -3.89
C THR A 87 -2.19 -1.52 -3.58
N ILE A 88 -1.93 -1.79 -2.31
CA ILE A 88 -0.86 -2.69 -1.89
C ILE A 88 -0.97 -4.02 -2.64
N GLY A 89 0.15 -4.67 -2.91
CA GLY A 89 0.20 -5.92 -3.66
C GLY A 89 -0.73 -7.00 -3.08
N ALA A 90 -1.46 -7.68 -3.96
CA ALA A 90 -2.47 -8.70 -3.62
C ALA A 90 -1.91 -9.88 -2.81
N ASN A 91 -0.61 -10.14 -2.89
CA ASN A 91 0.05 -11.17 -2.08
C ASN A 91 0.36 -10.73 -0.63
N PHE A 92 0.24 -9.43 -0.34
CA PHE A 92 0.51 -8.89 1.00
C PHE A 92 -0.76 -8.64 1.80
N SER A 93 -1.89 -8.35 1.12
CA SER A 93 -3.16 -7.97 1.75
C SER A 93 -4.35 -8.30 0.85
N CYS A 94 -5.53 -8.46 1.45
CA CYS A 94 -6.80 -8.56 0.72
C CYS A 94 -7.31 -7.21 0.17
N CYS A 95 -6.55 -6.11 0.31
CA CYS A 95 -6.96 -4.78 -0.17
C CYS A 95 -7.35 -4.78 -1.64
N TYR A 96 -6.55 -5.44 -2.51
CA TYR A 96 -6.86 -5.51 -3.93
C TYR A 96 -8.21 -6.18 -4.22
N GLN A 97 -8.46 -7.36 -3.60
CA GLN A 97 -9.71 -8.09 -3.78
C GLN A 97 -10.92 -7.29 -3.26
N ASN A 98 -10.76 -6.65 -2.10
CA ASN A 98 -11.80 -5.83 -1.50
C ASN A 98 -12.11 -4.58 -2.35
N ALA A 99 -11.06 -3.92 -2.88
CA ALA A 99 -11.22 -2.78 -3.80
C ALA A 99 -11.90 -3.20 -5.10
N CYS A 100 -11.50 -4.34 -5.69
CA CYS A 100 -12.15 -4.88 -6.89
C CYS A 100 -13.63 -5.20 -6.64
N ALA A 101 -13.98 -5.77 -5.48
CA ALA A 101 -15.36 -6.05 -5.13
C ALA A 101 -16.20 -4.76 -4.98
N ALA A 102 -15.64 -3.74 -4.32
CA ALA A 102 -16.31 -2.44 -4.20
C ALA A 102 -16.46 -1.73 -5.56
N ALA A 103 -15.47 -1.85 -6.44
CA ALA A 103 -15.48 -1.20 -7.75
C ALA A 103 -16.55 -1.75 -8.70
N GLN A 104 -17.13 -2.93 -8.44
CA GLN A 104 -18.18 -3.52 -9.29
C GLN A 104 -19.46 -2.66 -9.35
N GLU A 105 -19.67 -1.78 -8.39
CA GLU A 105 -20.81 -0.87 -8.35
C GLU A 105 -20.61 0.39 -9.21
N TYR A 106 -19.42 0.56 -9.83
CA TYR A 106 -19.03 1.78 -10.55
C TYR A 106 -18.46 1.46 -11.93
N GLU A 107 -18.96 2.11 -12.97
CA GLU A 107 -18.44 1.95 -14.34
C GLU A 107 -17.12 2.70 -14.57
N ASN A 108 -16.82 3.71 -13.76
CA ASN A 108 -15.68 4.61 -13.91
C ASN A 108 -14.58 4.42 -12.85
N VAL A 109 -14.61 3.32 -12.09
CA VAL A 109 -13.57 2.98 -11.10
C VAL A 109 -12.70 1.85 -11.61
N PHE A 110 -11.39 2.08 -11.65
CA PHE A 110 -10.38 1.13 -12.14
C PHE A 110 -9.41 0.78 -11.01
N VAL A 111 -9.26 -0.50 -10.72
CA VAL A 111 -8.36 -0.98 -9.67
C VAL A 111 -7.11 -1.60 -10.28
N VAL A 112 -5.96 -1.25 -9.72
CA VAL A 112 -4.64 -1.75 -10.14
C VAL A 112 -3.93 -2.36 -8.93
N ASP A 113 -3.51 -3.61 -9.06
CA ASP A 113 -2.58 -4.26 -8.14
C ASP A 113 -1.17 -3.69 -8.37
N SER A 114 -0.57 -3.13 -7.34
CA SER A 114 0.81 -2.63 -7.46
C SER A 114 1.85 -3.74 -7.49
N GLU A 115 1.51 -4.96 -7.07
CA GLU A 115 2.47 -6.04 -6.80
C GLU A 115 3.61 -5.61 -5.86
N ASN A 116 3.43 -4.51 -5.19
CA ASN A 116 4.42 -3.82 -4.36
C ASN A 116 3.81 -3.29 -3.06
N LEU A 117 4.65 -2.66 -2.27
CA LEU A 117 4.29 -1.87 -1.09
C LEU A 117 5.27 -0.71 -0.96
N SER A 118 5.02 0.20 -0.01
CA SER A 118 5.87 1.32 0.33
C SER A 118 6.26 2.15 -0.91
N THR A 119 7.50 2.54 -1.02
CA THR A 119 7.99 3.36 -2.14
C THR A 119 7.81 2.71 -3.51
N GLY A 120 7.80 1.37 -3.60
CA GLY A 120 7.52 0.65 -4.85
C GLY A 120 6.09 0.89 -5.33
N GLN A 121 5.10 0.80 -4.45
CA GLN A 121 3.72 1.18 -4.73
C GLN A 121 3.63 2.68 -5.05
N GLY A 122 4.29 3.53 -4.24
CA GLY A 122 4.31 4.98 -4.42
C GLY A 122 4.80 5.42 -5.80
N LEU A 123 5.80 4.73 -6.38
CA LEU A 123 6.27 4.99 -7.75
C LEU A 123 5.15 4.81 -8.78
N LEU A 124 4.35 3.75 -8.66
CA LEU A 124 3.22 3.48 -9.56
C LEU A 124 2.11 4.52 -9.39
N VAL A 125 1.84 4.93 -8.14
CA VAL A 125 0.85 5.98 -7.83
C VAL A 125 1.26 7.31 -8.49
N VAL A 126 2.53 7.71 -8.37
CA VAL A 126 3.04 8.92 -9.03
C VAL A 126 3.03 8.78 -10.55
N ALA A 127 3.34 7.59 -11.09
CA ALA A 127 3.24 7.34 -12.53
C ALA A 127 1.80 7.52 -13.04
N ALA A 128 0.81 6.97 -12.33
CA ALA A 128 -0.61 7.15 -12.65
C ALA A 128 -1.03 8.62 -12.61
N ALA A 129 -0.60 9.35 -11.58
CA ALA A 129 -0.92 10.77 -11.44
C ALA A 129 -0.33 11.60 -12.59
N LYS A 130 0.89 11.31 -13.03
CA LYS A 130 1.49 11.97 -14.20
C LYS A 130 0.76 11.67 -15.49
N LEU A 131 0.22 10.45 -15.66
CA LEU A 131 -0.60 10.10 -16.82
C LEU A 131 -1.94 10.84 -16.79
N ALA A 132 -2.53 11.03 -15.60
CA ALA A 132 -3.73 11.85 -15.41
C ALA A 132 -3.48 13.32 -15.77
N GLU A 133 -2.34 13.90 -15.38
CA GLU A 133 -1.92 15.26 -15.80
C GLU A 133 -1.76 15.39 -17.32
N GLN A 134 -1.43 14.30 -18.02
CA GLN A 134 -1.36 14.27 -19.49
C GLN A 134 -2.74 14.15 -20.17
N GLY A 135 -3.82 14.01 -19.38
CA GLY A 135 -5.20 13.97 -19.88
C GLY A 135 -5.68 12.57 -20.30
N LEU A 136 -4.97 11.49 -19.94
CA LEU A 136 -5.41 10.13 -20.21
C LEU A 136 -6.67 9.80 -19.42
N SER A 137 -7.49 8.90 -19.97
CA SER A 137 -8.66 8.33 -19.27
C SER A 137 -8.25 7.36 -18.16
N GLY A 138 -9.17 7.09 -17.22
CA GLY A 138 -8.91 6.15 -16.15
C GLY A 138 -8.56 4.74 -16.65
N ALA A 139 -9.24 4.27 -17.69
CA ALA A 139 -8.94 2.99 -18.34
C ALA A 139 -7.52 2.96 -18.92
N GLU A 140 -7.14 3.98 -19.70
CA GLU A 140 -5.79 4.08 -20.29
C GLU A 140 -4.70 4.17 -19.22
N ILE A 141 -4.96 4.90 -18.11
CA ILE A 141 -4.02 4.97 -16.98
C ILE A 141 -3.83 3.58 -16.37
N ALA A 142 -4.92 2.89 -16.06
CA ALA A 142 -4.86 1.55 -15.50
C ALA A 142 -4.13 0.57 -16.43
N GLU A 143 -4.42 0.60 -17.74
CA GLU A 143 -3.75 -0.24 -18.76
C GLU A 143 -2.24 0.04 -18.85
N ARG A 144 -1.82 1.31 -18.68
CA ARG A 144 -0.40 1.67 -18.75
C ARG A 144 0.36 1.42 -17.46
N VAL A 145 -0.31 1.49 -16.30
CA VAL A 145 0.32 1.27 -15.00
C VAL A 145 0.49 -0.21 -14.70
N ARG A 146 -0.49 -1.07 -15.01
CA ARG A 146 -0.40 -2.52 -14.76
C ARG A 146 0.91 -3.16 -15.26
N PRO A 147 1.37 -2.95 -16.50
CA PRO A 147 2.62 -3.56 -16.98
C PRO A 147 3.88 -2.94 -16.36
N LEU A 148 3.77 -1.86 -15.59
CA LEU A 148 4.89 -1.30 -14.83
C LEU A 148 5.09 -2.00 -13.49
N ALA A 149 4.04 -2.56 -12.89
CA ALA A 149 4.11 -3.19 -11.57
C ALA A 149 5.22 -4.25 -11.46
N PRO A 150 5.33 -5.24 -12.37
CA PRO A 150 6.40 -6.23 -12.30
C PRO A 150 7.79 -5.68 -12.64
N LYS A 151 7.90 -4.43 -13.09
CA LYS A 151 9.18 -3.77 -13.41
C LYS A 151 9.71 -2.91 -12.27
N VAL A 152 8.91 -2.72 -11.22
CA VAL A 152 9.34 -1.96 -10.04
C VAL A 152 10.22 -2.86 -9.18
N GLU A 153 11.45 -2.45 -9.02
CA GLU A 153 12.40 -3.07 -8.08
C GLU A 153 12.41 -2.24 -6.80
N ALA A 154 11.93 -2.85 -5.71
CA ALA A 154 11.95 -2.23 -4.39
C ALA A 154 12.79 -3.07 -3.44
N SER A 155 13.63 -2.40 -2.64
CA SER A 155 14.43 -3.07 -1.60
C SER A 155 14.53 -2.19 -0.37
N CYS A 156 14.68 -2.82 0.78
CA CYS A 156 14.95 -2.14 2.03
C CYS A 156 16.00 -2.89 2.86
N LEU A 157 16.67 -2.12 3.72
CA LEU A 157 17.53 -2.67 4.76
C LEU A 157 16.81 -2.53 6.10
N SER A 158 16.66 -3.61 6.84
CA SER A 158 16.02 -3.58 8.14
C SER A 158 17.04 -3.77 9.26
N GLU A 159 16.98 -2.92 10.27
CA GLU A 159 17.78 -3.07 11.48
C GLU A 159 17.22 -4.14 12.41
N ARG A 160 15.90 -4.29 12.42
CA ARG A 160 15.15 -5.25 13.24
C ARG A 160 14.21 -6.06 12.35
N LEU A 161 14.28 -7.38 12.48
CA LEU A 161 13.45 -8.30 11.69
C LEU A 161 12.26 -8.85 12.47
N ASP A 162 12.15 -8.56 13.75
CA ASP A 162 11.08 -9.01 14.64
C ASP A 162 9.68 -8.55 14.16
N TYR A 163 9.52 -7.28 13.81
CA TYR A 163 8.29 -6.75 13.23
C TYR A 163 7.91 -7.47 11.94
N MET A 164 8.86 -7.64 11.04
CA MET A 164 8.63 -8.31 9.75
C MET A 164 8.32 -9.79 9.92
N ARG A 165 8.97 -10.47 10.87
CA ARG A 165 8.71 -11.87 11.21
C ARG A 165 7.29 -12.03 11.74
N GLN A 166 6.87 -11.18 12.66
CA GLN A 166 5.54 -11.25 13.26
C GLN A 166 4.45 -10.86 12.25
N GLY A 167 4.73 -9.93 11.34
CA GLY A 167 3.84 -9.57 10.25
C GLY A 167 3.55 -10.72 9.28
N GLY A 168 4.45 -11.71 9.17
CA GLY A 168 4.21 -12.95 8.44
C GLY A 168 4.15 -12.83 6.91
N ARG A 169 4.50 -11.67 6.32
CA ARG A 169 4.46 -11.44 4.86
C ARG A 169 5.79 -11.71 4.15
N CYS A 170 6.84 -12.08 4.90
CA CYS A 170 8.13 -12.46 4.35
C CYS A 170 8.57 -13.83 4.90
N SER A 171 8.24 -14.89 4.17
CA SER A 171 8.56 -16.26 4.55
C SER A 171 10.07 -16.49 4.71
N ALA A 172 10.89 -15.83 3.89
CA ALA A 172 12.35 -15.91 3.97
C ALA A 172 12.90 -15.34 5.30
N VAL A 173 12.30 -14.25 5.82
CA VAL A 173 12.64 -13.70 7.14
C VAL A 173 12.15 -14.61 8.26
N ALA A 174 10.97 -15.22 8.12
CA ALA A 174 10.47 -16.19 9.09
C ALA A 174 11.41 -17.41 9.22
N ALA A 175 12.01 -17.85 8.13
CA ALA A 175 12.94 -18.98 8.09
C ALA A 175 14.30 -18.72 8.74
N LEU A 176 14.71 -17.44 8.95
CA LEU A 176 16.00 -17.10 9.56
C LEU A 176 16.09 -17.41 11.07
N GLY A 177 14.97 -17.77 11.69
CA GLY A 177 14.93 -18.07 13.13
C GLY A 177 15.14 -16.83 14.03
N PRO A 178 15.18 -17.02 15.36
CA PRO A 178 15.26 -15.92 16.32
C PRO A 178 16.68 -15.37 16.56
N HIS A 179 17.71 -15.91 15.92
CA HIS A 179 19.07 -15.49 16.18
C HIS A 179 19.38 -14.13 15.53
N PRO A 180 20.08 -13.22 16.25
CA PRO A 180 20.56 -11.99 15.67
C PRO A 180 21.57 -12.30 14.56
N LEU A 181 21.23 -11.87 13.33
CA LEU A 181 22.18 -11.97 12.21
C LEU A 181 23.25 -10.89 12.36
N PRO A 182 24.53 -11.22 12.20
CA PRO A 182 25.61 -10.24 12.26
C PRO A 182 25.58 -9.25 11.08
N LEU A 183 24.78 -9.53 10.06
CA LEU A 183 24.61 -8.71 8.87
C LEU A 183 23.13 -8.32 8.73
N LYS A 184 22.88 -7.07 8.37
CA LYS A 184 21.53 -6.57 8.05
C LYS A 184 21.14 -7.11 6.67
N PRO A 185 20.12 -7.97 6.56
CA PRO A 185 19.72 -8.48 5.26
C PRO A 185 19.01 -7.39 4.43
N SER A 186 19.28 -7.40 3.14
CA SER A 186 18.44 -6.70 2.18
C SER A 186 17.15 -7.51 1.97
N ILE A 187 16.00 -6.84 2.03
CA ILE A 187 14.72 -7.41 1.69
C ILE A 187 14.30 -6.80 0.35
N GLU A 188 13.94 -7.64 -0.60
CA GLU A 188 13.54 -7.25 -1.94
C GLU A 188 12.10 -7.66 -2.21
N VAL A 189 11.39 -6.83 -2.97
CA VAL A 189 10.08 -7.16 -3.53
C VAL A 189 10.26 -7.48 -5.00
N ARG A 190 9.92 -8.71 -5.37
CA ARG A 190 9.98 -9.20 -6.75
C ARG A 190 8.75 -10.03 -7.06
N ASN A 191 8.10 -9.77 -8.21
CA ASN A 191 6.90 -10.48 -8.63
C ASN A 191 5.80 -10.55 -7.54
N GLY A 192 5.58 -9.45 -6.85
CA GLY A 192 4.59 -9.36 -5.79
C GLY A 192 4.93 -10.12 -4.51
N GLN A 193 6.18 -10.52 -4.28
CA GLN A 193 6.59 -11.27 -3.09
C GLN A 193 7.82 -10.64 -2.44
N MET A 194 7.87 -10.69 -1.10
CA MET A 194 9.06 -10.31 -0.34
C MET A 194 10.01 -11.50 -0.19
N GLY A 195 11.29 -11.24 -0.45
CA GLY A 195 12.36 -12.20 -0.28
C GLY A 195 13.65 -11.57 0.25
N LEU A 196 14.61 -12.40 0.60
CA LEU A 196 15.96 -11.92 0.91
C LEU A 196 16.66 -11.54 -0.40
N GLY A 197 17.25 -10.35 -0.42
CA GLY A 197 18.09 -9.90 -1.52
C GLY A 197 19.33 -10.79 -1.67
N GLN A 198 19.80 -10.92 -2.89
CA GLN A 198 21.07 -11.58 -3.15
C GLN A 198 22.22 -10.73 -2.60
N LYS A 199 23.19 -11.39 -1.97
CA LYS A 199 24.42 -10.76 -1.46
C LYS A 199 25.31 -10.29 -2.61
#